data_acec0113528a9fa6df3239c8d0ddad3c
#
_entry.id   acec0113528a9fa6df3239c8d0ddad3c
#
_cell.length_a   1.000
_cell.length_b   1.000
_cell.length_c   1.000
_cell.angle_alpha   90.00
_cell.angle_beta   90.00
_cell.angle_gamma   90.00
#
_symmetry.space_group_name_H-M   'P 1'
#
loop_
_entity.id
_entity.type
_entity.pdbx_description
1 polymer ?
#
loop_
_entity_poly.entity_id
_entity_poly.type
_entity_poly.pdbx_seq_one_letter_code
_entity_poly.pdbx_strand_id
1 'polypeptide(L)'
;MIIGVPKEIKDNEARVGVTPGAAKALTEAGHTVLVETMAGALSGFTDAEYQNAGAEIVGEAGYVWGKADTVVKVKEPVESEYVFFREGLVLFTYLHLAPLPGLTDKLLESKVIGIAYETVRDRQGTLPLLTPMSEVAGRMSVQVGAAYLEKEHGGRGILLGGVPGVPPAHVTIIGGGVVGTNAAKIALGFGAKVTLVDVNLNRLRDLDDIFGGRLYTLASNSYNVAQATREADLVIGGVLIPGATAPKLVTKAMVEQMKKGAVIVDVAIDQGGCVETARPTSHSNPSYVVDGVVHYCVTNMPGAVPHTSTLALTNSTFPYLMRIANLGAREALRQDAGLAEGLNTWLGALTYRGVAESQQRAWTAAASLIG
;
A
#
# COMPACT_ATOMS: atom_id res chain seq x y z
N MET A 1 7.22 -15.39 23.02
CA MET A 1 6.10 -15.41 22.04
C MET A 1 6.53 -16.20 20.81
N ILE A 2 5.61 -16.92 20.19
CA ILE A 2 5.84 -17.62 18.92
C ILE A 2 5.26 -16.75 17.78
N ILE A 3 6.11 -16.32 16.87
CA ILE A 3 5.75 -15.51 15.71
C ILE A 3 5.69 -16.41 14.48
N GLY A 4 4.56 -16.46 13.82
CA GLY A 4 4.36 -17.24 12.60
C GLY A 4 4.40 -16.36 11.35
N VAL A 5 5.14 -16.78 10.35
CA VAL A 5 5.28 -16.11 9.06
C VAL A 5 4.90 -17.11 7.97
N PRO A 6 3.60 -17.24 7.65
CA PRO A 6 3.16 -18.08 6.54
C PRO A 6 3.55 -17.46 5.20
N LYS A 7 3.64 -18.30 4.18
CA LYS A 7 3.78 -17.86 2.79
C LYS A 7 2.49 -17.16 2.34
N GLU A 8 2.65 -16.06 1.63
CA GLU A 8 1.52 -15.40 0.98
C GLU A 8 1.00 -16.27 -0.18
N ILE A 9 -0.30 -16.47 -0.21
CA ILE A 9 -0.98 -17.31 -1.23
C ILE A 9 -2.01 -16.52 -2.05
N LYS A 10 -2.16 -15.23 -1.76
CA LYS A 10 -2.99 -14.35 -2.58
C LYS A 10 -2.34 -14.16 -3.95
N ASP A 11 -3.15 -14.13 -5.00
CA ASP A 11 -2.66 -13.99 -6.38
C ASP A 11 -1.78 -12.74 -6.53
N ASN A 12 -0.63 -12.91 -7.19
CA ASN A 12 0.38 -11.87 -7.41
C ASN A 12 0.94 -11.21 -6.12
N GLU A 13 0.87 -11.89 -4.96
CA GLU A 13 1.52 -11.43 -3.74
C GLU A 13 2.82 -12.22 -3.50
N ALA A 14 3.93 -11.54 -3.66
CA ALA A 14 5.28 -12.11 -3.56
C ALA A 14 6.08 -11.54 -2.36
N ARG A 15 5.48 -10.62 -1.60
CA ARG A 15 6.09 -10.06 -0.39
C ARG A 15 6.01 -11.04 0.78
N VAL A 16 6.77 -10.79 1.84
CA VAL A 16 6.72 -11.55 3.10
C VAL A 16 6.64 -10.58 4.29
N GLY A 17 5.93 -10.98 5.34
CA GLY A 17 5.66 -10.11 6.49
C GLY A 17 6.87 -9.80 7.38
N VAL A 18 7.89 -10.68 7.37
CA VAL A 18 9.10 -10.56 8.20
C VAL A 18 10.32 -10.88 7.36
N THR A 19 11.36 -10.03 7.39
CA THR A 19 12.66 -10.29 6.73
C THR A 19 13.59 -11.14 7.60
N PRO A 20 14.64 -11.76 7.06
CA PRO A 20 15.65 -12.47 7.88
C PRO A 20 16.27 -11.57 8.97
N GLY A 21 16.53 -10.29 8.67
CA GLY A 21 17.05 -9.34 9.66
C GLY A 21 16.08 -9.10 10.82
N ALA A 22 14.78 -8.97 10.54
CA ALA A 22 13.75 -8.84 11.57
C ALA A 22 13.56 -10.15 12.36
N ALA A 23 13.63 -11.31 11.69
CA ALA A 23 13.61 -12.62 12.34
C ALA A 23 14.76 -12.77 13.33
N LYS A 24 15.98 -12.37 12.93
CA LYS A 24 17.16 -12.37 13.80
C LYS A 24 16.95 -11.53 15.07
N ALA A 25 16.46 -10.31 14.91
CA ALA A 25 16.22 -9.45 16.06
C ALA A 25 15.13 -10.00 17.01
N LEU A 26 14.10 -10.67 16.47
CA LEU A 26 13.09 -11.38 17.29
C LEU A 26 13.69 -12.56 18.04
N THR A 27 14.51 -13.39 17.39
CA THR A 27 15.14 -14.54 18.02
C THR A 27 16.17 -14.13 19.08
N GLU A 28 16.95 -13.08 18.83
CA GLU A 28 17.88 -12.48 19.80
C GLU A 28 17.13 -11.88 21.02
N ALA A 29 15.89 -11.42 20.83
CA ALA A 29 15.01 -10.97 21.93
C ALA A 29 14.32 -12.14 22.69
N GLY A 30 14.61 -13.39 22.34
CA GLY A 30 14.07 -14.58 23.02
C GLY A 30 12.72 -15.07 22.50
N HIS A 31 12.30 -14.63 21.31
CA HIS A 31 11.09 -15.12 20.66
C HIS A 31 11.41 -16.28 19.69
N THR A 32 10.43 -17.15 19.47
CA THR A 32 10.50 -18.18 18.44
C THR A 32 9.89 -17.64 17.16
N VAL A 33 10.58 -17.78 16.03
CA VAL A 33 10.08 -17.38 14.72
C VAL A 33 9.92 -18.62 13.84
N LEU A 34 8.69 -18.93 13.45
CA LEU A 34 8.33 -20.02 12.54
C LEU A 34 8.08 -19.43 11.16
N VAL A 35 8.83 -19.84 10.17
CA VAL A 35 8.67 -19.35 8.79
C VAL A 35 8.29 -20.53 7.90
N GLU A 36 7.21 -20.40 7.15
CA GLU A 36 6.84 -21.40 6.15
C GLU A 36 7.91 -21.43 5.05
N THR A 37 8.28 -22.64 4.64
CA THR A 37 9.27 -22.83 3.56
C THR A 37 8.90 -22.00 2.33
N MET A 38 9.91 -21.39 1.71
CA MET A 38 9.74 -20.52 0.52
C MET A 38 8.91 -19.25 0.75
N ALA A 39 8.55 -18.88 1.98
CA ALA A 39 7.76 -17.67 2.25
C ALA A 39 8.46 -16.38 1.76
N GLY A 40 9.79 -16.30 1.89
CA GLY A 40 10.59 -15.15 1.45
C GLY A 40 11.13 -15.24 0.02
N ALA A 41 11.01 -16.40 -0.64
CA ALA A 41 11.74 -16.71 -1.87
C ALA A 41 11.46 -15.72 -3.01
N LEU A 42 10.19 -15.35 -3.23
CA LEU A 42 9.81 -14.39 -4.27
C LEU A 42 10.21 -12.94 -3.93
N SER A 43 10.52 -12.66 -2.67
CA SER A 43 11.11 -11.40 -2.22
C SER A 43 12.65 -11.42 -2.21
N GLY A 44 13.26 -12.53 -2.64
CA GLY A 44 14.72 -12.69 -2.69
C GLY A 44 15.37 -13.12 -1.36
N PHE A 45 14.58 -13.66 -0.42
CA PHE A 45 15.07 -14.19 0.86
C PHE A 45 14.91 -15.71 0.89
N THR A 46 16.01 -16.43 1.08
CA THR A 46 16.08 -17.89 1.12
C THR A 46 15.72 -18.44 2.49
N ASP A 47 15.27 -19.70 2.55
CA ASP A 47 15.04 -20.41 3.80
C ASP A 47 16.34 -20.49 4.64
N ALA A 48 17.50 -20.63 3.99
CA ALA A 48 18.81 -20.65 4.66
C ALA A 48 19.13 -19.33 5.37
N GLU A 49 18.74 -18.18 4.81
CA GLU A 49 18.92 -16.88 5.47
C GLU A 49 18.06 -16.75 6.72
N TYR A 50 16.83 -17.27 6.71
CA TYR A 50 15.98 -17.33 7.91
C TYR A 50 16.54 -18.30 8.95
N GLN A 51 17.03 -19.47 8.55
CA GLN A 51 17.69 -20.41 9.47
C GLN A 51 18.94 -19.80 10.10
N ASN A 52 19.76 -19.12 9.33
CA ASN A 52 20.94 -18.39 9.84
C ASN A 52 20.56 -17.24 10.78
N ALA A 53 19.34 -16.69 10.64
CA ALA A 53 18.76 -15.70 11.53
C ALA A 53 18.15 -16.32 12.82
N GLY A 54 18.22 -17.64 12.98
CA GLY A 54 17.69 -18.37 14.14
C GLY A 54 16.20 -18.72 14.03
N ALA A 55 15.56 -18.52 12.88
CA ALA A 55 14.20 -18.94 12.65
C ALA A 55 14.10 -20.43 12.30
N GLU A 56 12.98 -21.06 12.65
CA GLU A 56 12.63 -22.42 12.27
C GLU A 56 11.87 -22.41 10.94
N ILE A 57 12.36 -23.16 9.95
CA ILE A 57 11.68 -23.38 8.68
C ILE A 57 10.71 -24.54 8.80
N VAL A 58 9.47 -24.33 8.43
CA VAL A 58 8.36 -25.28 8.55
C VAL A 58 7.75 -25.57 7.18
N GLY A 59 7.48 -26.83 6.88
CA GLY A 59 6.97 -27.26 5.57
C GLY A 59 5.50 -26.97 5.30
N GLU A 60 4.70 -26.73 6.34
CA GLU A 60 3.25 -26.62 6.23
C GLU A 60 2.70 -25.36 6.90
N ALA A 61 1.86 -24.61 6.16
CA ALA A 61 1.17 -23.44 6.69
C ALA A 61 0.36 -23.75 7.98
N GLY A 62 -0.34 -24.88 8.01
CA GLY A 62 -1.14 -25.30 9.16
C GLY A 62 -0.35 -25.41 10.47
N TYR A 63 0.93 -25.81 10.40
CA TYR A 63 1.80 -25.84 11.57
C TYR A 63 2.15 -24.41 12.03
N VAL A 64 2.52 -23.53 11.09
CA VAL A 64 2.81 -22.12 11.39
C VAL A 64 1.61 -21.46 12.08
N TRP A 65 0.44 -21.54 11.46
CA TRP A 65 -0.80 -20.96 11.99
C TRP A 65 -1.21 -21.57 13.34
N GLY A 66 -1.08 -22.90 13.47
CA GLY A 66 -1.50 -23.62 14.67
C GLY A 66 -0.65 -23.36 15.90
N LYS A 67 0.65 -23.06 15.71
CA LYS A 67 1.61 -22.86 16.81
C LYS A 67 1.85 -21.41 17.17
N ALA A 68 1.69 -20.50 16.20
CA ALA A 68 2.01 -19.08 16.41
C ALA A 68 1.03 -18.40 17.40
N ASP A 69 1.55 -17.61 18.32
CA ASP A 69 0.76 -16.68 19.13
C ASP A 69 0.31 -15.48 18.27
N THR A 70 1.22 -15.03 17.39
CA THR A 70 1.01 -13.93 16.45
C THR A 70 1.40 -14.38 15.05
N VAL A 71 0.48 -14.28 14.10
CA VAL A 71 0.74 -14.47 12.67
C VAL A 71 0.95 -13.12 12.02
N VAL A 72 2.04 -13.00 11.28
CA VAL A 72 2.44 -11.79 10.54
C VAL A 72 2.36 -12.06 9.04
N LYS A 73 1.51 -11.33 8.36
CA LYS A 73 1.32 -11.40 6.91
C LYS A 73 1.49 -10.02 6.27
N VAL A 74 1.43 -9.99 4.96
CA VAL A 74 1.33 -8.74 4.19
C VAL A 74 -0.12 -8.46 3.85
N LYS A 75 -0.82 -9.44 3.29
CA LYS A 75 -2.21 -9.29 2.86
C LYS A 75 -3.19 -9.99 3.79
N GLU A 76 -4.44 -9.55 3.69
CA GLU A 76 -5.55 -10.20 4.37
C GLU A 76 -5.60 -11.70 4.06
N PRO A 77 -5.97 -12.53 5.03
CA PRO A 77 -6.18 -13.95 4.80
C PRO A 77 -7.23 -14.21 3.73
N VAL A 78 -6.99 -15.24 2.92
CA VAL A 78 -7.95 -15.77 1.94
C VAL A 78 -8.75 -16.92 2.53
N GLU A 79 -9.85 -17.31 1.90
CA GLU A 79 -10.82 -18.29 2.42
C GLU A 79 -10.19 -19.61 2.88
N SER A 80 -9.17 -20.11 2.16
CA SER A 80 -8.46 -21.33 2.52
C SER A 80 -7.64 -21.23 3.81
N GLU A 81 -7.34 -20.01 4.27
CA GLU A 81 -6.64 -19.78 5.54
C GLU A 81 -7.57 -19.67 6.74
N TYR A 82 -8.89 -19.48 6.53
CA TYR A 82 -9.85 -19.29 7.63
C TYR A 82 -9.99 -20.52 8.54
N VAL A 83 -9.67 -21.70 8.03
CA VAL A 83 -9.65 -22.95 8.80
C VAL A 83 -8.64 -22.93 9.95
N PHE A 84 -7.64 -22.09 9.87
CA PHE A 84 -6.58 -21.94 10.88
C PHE A 84 -6.92 -20.92 11.98
N PHE A 85 -8.01 -20.18 11.83
CA PHE A 85 -8.39 -19.17 12.82
C PHE A 85 -8.82 -19.83 14.14
N ARG A 86 -8.38 -19.26 15.24
CA ARG A 86 -8.73 -19.72 16.59
C ARG A 86 -8.77 -18.56 17.58
N GLU A 87 -9.46 -18.80 18.69
CA GLU A 87 -9.59 -17.81 19.75
C GLU A 87 -8.22 -17.35 20.27
N GLY A 88 -8.04 -16.05 20.38
CA GLY A 88 -6.84 -15.41 20.91
C GLY A 88 -5.66 -15.33 19.94
N LEU A 89 -5.76 -15.90 18.72
CA LEU A 89 -4.73 -15.70 17.69
C LEU A 89 -4.62 -14.22 17.37
N VAL A 90 -3.41 -13.68 17.44
CA VAL A 90 -3.13 -12.31 16.97
C VAL A 90 -2.78 -12.37 15.49
N LEU A 91 -3.48 -11.59 14.68
CA LEU A 91 -3.22 -11.42 13.25
C LEU A 91 -2.77 -9.99 12.99
N PHE A 92 -1.52 -9.80 12.58
CA PHE A 92 -0.90 -8.50 12.30
C PHE A 92 -0.57 -8.40 10.81
N THR A 93 -1.38 -7.67 10.06
CA THR A 93 -1.34 -7.63 8.59
C THR A 93 -2.20 -6.46 8.06
N TYR A 94 -2.19 -6.20 6.75
CA TYR A 94 -3.30 -5.48 6.12
C TYR A 94 -4.55 -6.36 6.15
N LEU A 95 -5.68 -5.84 6.63
CA LEU A 95 -6.94 -6.57 6.75
C LEU A 95 -7.98 -6.16 5.70
N HIS A 96 -8.00 -4.89 5.32
CA HIS A 96 -8.94 -4.34 4.33
C HIS A 96 -10.41 -4.77 4.55
N LEU A 97 -10.87 -4.79 5.80
CA LEU A 97 -12.17 -5.40 6.16
C LEU A 97 -13.37 -4.72 5.54
N ALA A 98 -13.32 -3.40 5.26
CA ALA A 98 -14.48 -2.65 4.78
C ALA A 98 -15.20 -3.32 3.59
N PRO A 99 -14.52 -3.77 2.52
CA PRO A 99 -15.13 -4.50 1.41
C PRO A 99 -15.25 -6.02 1.63
N LEU A 100 -14.85 -6.56 2.79
CA LEU A 100 -14.74 -7.99 3.04
C LEU A 100 -15.60 -8.47 4.24
N PRO A 101 -16.95 -8.41 4.16
CA PRO A 101 -17.82 -8.79 5.26
C PRO A 101 -17.66 -10.25 5.69
N GLY A 102 -17.38 -11.17 4.75
CA GLY A 102 -17.15 -12.58 5.07
C GLY A 102 -15.88 -12.82 5.89
N LEU A 103 -14.78 -12.11 5.62
CA LEU A 103 -13.57 -12.16 6.45
C LEU A 103 -13.85 -11.56 7.84
N THR A 104 -14.61 -10.46 7.91
CA THR A 104 -15.01 -9.86 9.18
C THR A 104 -15.79 -10.85 10.04
N ASP A 105 -16.80 -11.52 9.46
CA ASP A 105 -17.58 -12.55 10.17
C ASP A 105 -16.69 -13.64 10.72
N LYS A 106 -15.77 -14.13 9.89
CA LYS A 106 -14.90 -15.24 10.27
C LYS A 106 -13.93 -14.89 11.38
N LEU A 107 -13.36 -13.66 11.36
CA LEU A 107 -12.52 -13.17 12.45
C LEU A 107 -13.29 -13.03 13.78
N LEU A 108 -14.53 -12.55 13.71
CA LEU A 108 -15.38 -12.40 14.91
C LEU A 108 -15.82 -13.76 15.47
N GLU A 109 -16.32 -14.67 14.63
CA GLU A 109 -16.72 -16.02 15.01
C GLU A 109 -15.59 -16.81 15.67
N SER A 110 -14.38 -16.70 15.08
CA SER A 110 -13.18 -17.39 15.58
C SER A 110 -12.48 -16.63 16.70
N LYS A 111 -12.99 -15.47 17.11
CA LYS A 111 -12.44 -14.62 18.18
C LYS A 111 -10.97 -14.24 17.98
N VAL A 112 -10.57 -13.97 16.73
CA VAL A 112 -9.23 -13.51 16.37
C VAL A 112 -9.02 -12.07 16.83
N ILE A 113 -7.81 -11.75 17.26
CA ILE A 113 -7.35 -10.39 17.56
C ILE A 113 -6.72 -9.84 16.27
N GLY A 114 -7.46 -9.04 15.53
CA GLY A 114 -7.01 -8.48 14.26
C GLY A 114 -6.45 -7.07 14.41
N ILE A 115 -5.16 -6.91 14.16
CA ILE A 115 -4.46 -5.60 14.17
C ILE A 115 -4.10 -5.26 12.73
N ALA A 116 -4.82 -4.28 12.15
CA ALA A 116 -4.70 -3.89 10.75
C ALA A 116 -3.62 -2.82 10.56
N TYR A 117 -2.68 -3.07 9.64
CA TYR A 117 -1.61 -2.10 9.32
C TYR A 117 -2.17 -0.76 8.85
N GLU A 118 -3.20 -0.77 8.02
CA GLU A 118 -3.77 0.42 7.39
C GLU A 118 -4.52 1.35 8.33
N THR A 119 -4.75 0.92 9.58
CA THR A 119 -5.47 1.75 10.57
C THR A 119 -4.59 2.19 11.74
N VAL A 120 -3.36 1.65 11.86
CA VAL A 120 -2.37 2.15 12.84
C VAL A 120 -2.03 3.61 12.55
N ARG A 121 -2.03 4.43 13.59
CA ARG A 121 -1.68 5.85 13.50
C ARG A 121 -0.44 6.17 14.33
N ASP A 122 0.28 7.20 13.93
CA ASP A 122 1.32 7.80 14.76
C ASP A 122 0.74 8.98 15.59
N ARG A 123 1.59 9.62 16.38
CA ARG A 123 1.19 10.77 17.21
C ARG A 123 0.76 12.00 16.40
N GLN A 124 1.15 12.07 15.13
CA GLN A 124 0.78 13.11 14.18
C GLN A 124 -0.52 12.77 13.44
N GLY A 125 -1.10 11.58 13.69
CA GLY A 125 -2.30 11.08 13.02
C GLY A 125 -2.05 10.55 11.61
N THR A 126 -0.79 10.38 11.19
CA THR A 126 -0.43 9.76 9.92
C THR A 126 -0.59 8.24 9.99
N LEU A 127 -0.50 7.57 8.83
CA LEU A 127 -0.63 6.11 8.71
C LEU A 127 0.74 5.48 8.42
N PRO A 128 1.59 5.28 9.45
CA PRO A 128 2.99 4.93 9.28
C PRO A 128 3.20 3.57 8.59
N LEU A 129 2.25 2.65 8.70
CA LEU A 129 2.36 1.32 8.09
C LEU A 129 1.77 1.27 6.67
N LEU A 130 1.00 2.29 6.27
CA LEU A 130 0.53 2.46 4.88
C LEU A 130 1.51 3.29 4.05
N THR A 131 2.20 4.23 4.68
CA THR A 131 3.16 5.14 4.04
C THR A 131 4.20 4.44 3.15
N PRO A 132 4.89 3.36 3.57
CA PRO A 132 5.91 2.71 2.74
C PRO A 132 5.37 2.21 1.39
N MET A 133 4.17 1.66 1.38
CA MET A 133 3.55 1.17 0.15
C MET A 133 3.13 2.33 -0.77
N SER A 134 2.68 3.44 -0.19
CA SER A 134 2.41 4.67 -0.93
C SER A 134 3.67 5.30 -1.53
N GLU A 135 4.81 5.20 -0.83
CA GLU A 135 6.11 5.65 -1.35
C GLU A 135 6.57 4.79 -2.53
N VAL A 136 6.48 3.46 -2.39
CA VAL A 136 6.81 2.54 -3.47
C VAL A 136 5.89 2.77 -4.68
N ALA A 137 4.58 2.85 -4.48
CA ALA A 137 3.62 3.07 -5.56
C ALA A 137 3.87 4.40 -6.29
N GLY A 138 4.14 5.49 -5.55
CA GLY A 138 4.45 6.79 -6.14
C GLY A 138 5.71 6.77 -7.00
N ARG A 139 6.76 6.08 -6.55
CA ARG A 139 8.01 5.94 -7.33
C ARG A 139 7.80 5.05 -8.56
N MET A 140 7.10 3.94 -8.39
CA MET A 140 6.78 3.02 -9.49
C MET A 140 5.91 3.67 -10.56
N SER A 141 4.99 4.57 -10.19
CA SER A 141 4.09 5.22 -11.17
C SER A 141 4.86 5.96 -12.27
N VAL A 142 6.00 6.54 -11.93
CA VAL A 142 6.88 7.21 -12.91
C VAL A 142 7.67 6.19 -13.72
N GLN A 143 8.22 5.16 -13.09
CA GLN A 143 8.97 4.10 -13.79
C GLN A 143 8.08 3.41 -14.84
N VAL A 144 6.88 3.01 -14.44
CA VAL A 144 5.89 2.40 -15.33
C VAL A 144 5.43 3.41 -16.39
N GLY A 145 5.09 4.63 -16.00
CA GLY A 145 4.65 5.68 -16.90
C GLY A 145 5.69 5.97 -17.99
N ALA A 146 6.99 6.00 -17.63
CA ALA A 146 8.08 6.17 -18.59
C ALA A 146 8.14 5.03 -19.60
N ALA A 147 8.03 3.77 -19.16
CA ALA A 147 8.02 2.60 -20.03
C ALA A 147 6.80 2.63 -21.00
N TYR A 148 5.62 2.97 -20.47
CA TYR A 148 4.40 3.04 -21.29
C TYR A 148 4.35 4.24 -22.25
N LEU A 149 5.23 5.25 -22.10
CA LEU A 149 5.43 6.30 -23.10
C LEU A 149 6.20 5.79 -24.35
N GLU A 150 6.86 4.65 -24.24
CA GLU A 150 7.55 4.01 -25.36
C GLU A 150 6.57 3.48 -26.41
N LYS A 151 7.00 3.45 -27.66
CA LYS A 151 6.15 3.06 -28.78
C LYS A 151 5.64 1.63 -28.68
N GLU A 152 6.46 0.74 -28.16
CA GLU A 152 6.16 -0.69 -28.03
C GLU A 152 4.99 -0.97 -27.08
N HIS A 153 4.77 -0.07 -26.11
CA HIS A 153 3.66 -0.16 -25.15
C HIS A 153 2.41 0.65 -25.55
N GLY A 154 2.37 1.16 -26.78
CA GLY A 154 1.26 1.99 -27.28
C GLY A 154 1.41 3.49 -26.97
N GLY A 155 2.50 3.88 -26.36
CA GLY A 155 2.83 5.25 -26.06
C GLY A 155 3.17 6.09 -27.27
N ARG A 156 3.30 7.41 -27.07
CA ARG A 156 3.57 8.36 -28.14
C ARG A 156 5.06 8.43 -28.57
N GLY A 157 5.91 7.56 -28.01
CA GLY A 157 7.32 7.44 -28.39
C GLY A 157 8.18 8.61 -27.93
N ILE A 158 8.03 9.06 -26.69
CA ILE A 158 8.84 10.13 -26.10
C ILE A 158 9.62 9.66 -24.89
N LEU A 159 10.83 10.17 -24.79
CA LEU A 159 11.71 9.96 -23.64
C LEU A 159 11.33 10.94 -22.52
N LEU A 160 11.15 10.43 -21.29
CA LEU A 160 10.66 11.21 -20.16
C LEU A 160 11.54 12.45 -19.87
N GLY A 161 12.87 12.29 -19.92
CA GLY A 161 13.83 13.37 -19.65
C GLY A 161 14.21 14.21 -20.86
N GLY A 162 13.73 13.89 -22.06
CA GLY A 162 14.22 14.55 -23.29
C GLY A 162 15.71 14.26 -23.58
N VAL A 163 16.30 15.01 -24.49
CA VAL A 163 17.74 15.02 -24.77
C VAL A 163 18.15 16.44 -25.16
N PRO A 164 19.46 16.80 -25.20
CA PRO A 164 19.89 18.11 -25.66
C PRO A 164 19.25 18.50 -27.01
N GLY A 165 18.57 19.64 -27.04
CA GLY A 165 17.80 20.10 -28.18
C GLY A 165 16.37 19.59 -28.30
N VAL A 166 15.95 18.64 -27.45
CA VAL A 166 14.59 18.11 -27.40
C VAL A 166 14.03 18.26 -25.99
N PRO A 167 12.89 18.93 -25.79
CA PRO A 167 12.34 19.15 -24.45
C PRO A 167 11.91 17.83 -23.78
N PRO A 168 11.93 17.77 -22.43
CA PRO A 168 11.42 16.62 -21.68
C PRO A 168 9.91 16.50 -21.80
N ALA A 169 9.39 15.33 -21.44
CA ALA A 169 7.97 15.07 -21.27
C ALA A 169 7.39 15.90 -20.12
N HIS A 170 6.09 16.19 -20.21
CA HIS A 170 5.33 16.85 -19.15
C HIS A 170 4.59 15.81 -18.32
N VAL A 171 4.91 15.74 -17.03
CA VAL A 171 4.28 14.88 -16.04
C VAL A 171 3.34 15.71 -15.19
N THR A 172 2.05 15.38 -15.20
CA THR A 172 1.04 15.96 -14.31
C THR A 172 0.68 15.00 -13.20
N ILE A 173 0.82 15.45 -11.96
CA ILE A 173 0.54 14.65 -10.76
C ILE A 173 -0.69 15.23 -10.07
N ILE A 174 -1.73 14.43 -9.89
CA ILE A 174 -2.98 14.80 -9.21
C ILE A 174 -2.93 14.26 -7.77
N GLY A 175 -2.79 15.15 -6.81
CA GLY A 175 -2.62 14.87 -5.38
C GLY A 175 -1.19 15.01 -4.90
N GLY A 176 -0.95 15.86 -3.90
CA GLY A 176 0.36 16.15 -3.27
C GLY A 176 0.66 15.33 -2.01
N GLY A 177 -0.08 14.22 -1.79
CA GLY A 177 0.15 13.30 -0.67
C GLY A 177 1.45 12.51 -0.81
N VAL A 178 1.58 11.40 -0.08
CA VAL A 178 2.78 10.54 -0.09
C VAL A 178 3.08 10.02 -1.49
N VAL A 179 2.07 9.49 -2.19
CA VAL A 179 2.19 9.00 -3.58
C VAL A 179 2.71 10.10 -4.49
N GLY A 180 2.02 11.25 -4.54
CA GLY A 180 2.37 12.33 -5.47
C GLY A 180 3.72 12.96 -5.18
N THR A 181 4.10 13.10 -3.91
CA THR A 181 5.43 13.58 -3.52
C THR A 181 6.54 12.65 -4.00
N ASN A 182 6.35 11.34 -3.88
CA ASN A 182 7.33 10.35 -4.34
C ASN A 182 7.35 10.24 -5.86
N ALA A 183 6.21 10.38 -6.53
CA ALA A 183 6.15 10.51 -7.98
C ALA A 183 6.92 11.75 -8.47
N ALA A 184 6.71 12.91 -7.83
CA ALA A 184 7.41 14.14 -8.16
C ALA A 184 8.94 14.00 -8.01
N LYS A 185 9.42 13.37 -6.92
CA LYS A 185 10.86 13.09 -6.72
C LYS A 185 11.47 12.33 -7.89
N ILE A 186 10.81 11.28 -8.34
CA ILE A 186 11.33 10.44 -9.42
C ILE A 186 11.20 11.13 -10.77
N ALA A 187 10.06 11.76 -11.08
CA ALA A 187 9.87 12.48 -12.33
C ALA A 187 10.89 13.61 -12.52
N LEU A 188 11.17 14.39 -11.46
CA LEU A 188 12.22 15.40 -11.45
C LEU A 188 13.62 14.79 -11.61
N GLY A 189 13.85 13.61 -10.99
CA GLY A 189 15.12 12.87 -11.15
C GLY A 189 15.35 12.39 -12.58
N PHE A 190 14.31 12.09 -13.33
CA PHE A 190 14.38 11.81 -14.77
C PHE A 190 14.58 13.06 -15.62
N GLY A 191 14.47 14.26 -15.05
CA GLY A 191 14.55 15.52 -15.77
C GLY A 191 13.25 15.95 -16.46
N ALA A 192 12.11 15.36 -16.09
CA ALA A 192 10.82 15.72 -16.65
C ALA A 192 10.36 17.12 -16.20
N LYS A 193 9.51 17.77 -17.01
CA LYS A 193 8.73 18.91 -16.57
C LYS A 193 7.58 18.41 -15.69
N VAL A 194 7.51 18.86 -14.43
CA VAL A 194 6.53 18.35 -13.46
C VAL A 194 5.55 19.45 -13.05
N THR A 195 4.25 19.15 -13.14
CA THR A 195 3.16 19.94 -12.56
C THR A 195 2.44 19.10 -11.53
N LEU A 196 2.30 19.61 -10.31
CA LEU A 196 1.58 18.93 -9.22
C LEU A 196 0.34 19.75 -8.83
N VAL A 197 -0.80 19.06 -8.75
CA VAL A 197 -2.11 19.64 -8.46
C VAL A 197 -2.60 19.13 -7.12
N ASP A 198 -2.94 20.04 -6.19
CA ASP A 198 -3.56 19.68 -4.90
C ASP A 198 -4.58 20.72 -4.48
N VAL A 199 -5.57 20.31 -3.67
CA VAL A 199 -6.58 21.21 -3.11
C VAL A 199 -6.03 22.00 -1.91
N ASN A 200 -5.04 21.46 -1.22
CA ASN A 200 -4.48 22.04 0.00
C ASN A 200 -3.31 22.99 -0.34
N LEU A 201 -3.57 24.29 -0.25
CA LEU A 201 -2.56 25.32 -0.53
C LEU A 201 -1.34 25.27 0.42
N ASN A 202 -1.54 24.86 1.67
CA ASN A 202 -0.39 24.70 2.59
C ASN A 202 0.51 23.56 2.11
N ARG A 203 -0.10 22.46 1.68
CA ARG A 203 0.65 21.36 1.09
C ARG A 203 1.42 21.77 -0.17
N LEU A 204 0.82 22.61 -1.01
CA LEU A 204 1.51 23.14 -2.20
C LEU A 204 2.72 24.00 -1.82
N ARG A 205 2.61 24.83 -0.75
CA ARG A 205 3.74 25.61 -0.21
C ARG A 205 4.87 24.70 0.28
N ASP A 206 4.53 23.69 1.11
CA ASP A 206 5.52 22.72 1.58
C ASP A 206 6.26 22.04 0.43
N LEU A 207 5.54 21.70 -0.64
CA LEU A 207 6.13 21.03 -1.79
C LEU A 207 6.98 21.99 -2.64
N ASP A 208 6.59 23.24 -2.75
CA ASP A 208 7.42 24.27 -3.41
C ASP A 208 8.75 24.44 -2.67
N ASP A 209 8.71 24.54 -1.35
CA ASP A 209 9.92 24.63 -0.50
C ASP A 209 10.78 23.36 -0.61
N ILE A 210 10.17 22.17 -0.50
CA ILE A 210 10.87 20.88 -0.56
C ILE A 210 11.61 20.71 -1.91
N PHE A 211 10.98 21.10 -3.00
CA PHE A 211 11.54 20.93 -4.35
C PHE A 211 12.29 22.15 -4.87
N GLY A 212 12.30 23.26 -4.13
CA GLY A 212 13.07 24.46 -4.47
C GLY A 212 12.69 25.05 -5.82
N GLY A 213 11.41 25.14 -6.14
CA GLY A 213 10.89 25.69 -7.39
C GLY A 213 11.13 24.83 -8.63
N ARG A 214 11.57 23.58 -8.49
CA ARG A 214 11.82 22.68 -9.63
C ARG A 214 10.55 22.04 -10.20
N LEU A 215 9.41 22.17 -9.52
CA LEU A 215 8.10 21.75 -10.01
C LEU A 215 7.12 22.91 -10.02
N TYR A 216 6.09 22.80 -10.84
CA TYR A 216 5.01 23.77 -10.88
C TYR A 216 3.88 23.27 -9.97
N THR A 217 3.38 24.13 -9.08
CA THR A 217 2.24 23.83 -8.23
C THR A 217 0.97 24.49 -8.77
N LEU A 218 -0.16 23.75 -8.76
CA LEU A 218 -1.48 24.29 -9.15
C LEU A 218 -2.53 23.95 -8.10
N ALA A 219 -3.37 24.94 -7.76
CA ALA A 219 -4.57 24.68 -6.97
C ALA A 219 -5.56 23.83 -7.76
N SER A 220 -6.09 22.77 -7.12
CA SER A 220 -7.05 21.85 -7.73
C SER A 220 -8.40 22.52 -7.90
N ASN A 221 -8.79 22.68 -9.14
CA ASN A 221 -10.15 23.00 -9.60
C ASN A 221 -10.31 22.41 -11.01
N SER A 222 -11.55 22.34 -11.49
CA SER A 222 -11.85 21.70 -12.78
C SER A 222 -11.09 22.32 -13.96
N TYR A 223 -10.89 23.62 -13.97
CA TYR A 223 -10.17 24.32 -15.04
C TYR A 223 -8.67 23.97 -15.03
N ASN A 224 -8.02 24.07 -13.88
CA ASN A 224 -6.59 23.77 -13.74
C ASN A 224 -6.28 22.29 -14.01
N VAL A 225 -7.12 21.38 -13.52
CA VAL A 225 -6.99 19.94 -13.79
C VAL A 225 -7.13 19.67 -15.28
N ALA A 226 -8.13 20.25 -15.95
CA ALA A 226 -8.33 20.07 -17.40
C ALA A 226 -7.14 20.59 -18.22
N GLN A 227 -6.62 21.78 -17.89
CA GLN A 227 -5.47 22.34 -18.57
C GLN A 227 -4.20 21.47 -18.37
N ALA A 228 -3.90 21.12 -17.12
CA ALA A 228 -2.72 20.31 -16.79
C ALA A 228 -2.79 18.90 -17.42
N THR A 229 -3.97 18.29 -17.45
CA THR A 229 -4.20 16.97 -18.08
C THR A 229 -4.00 17.04 -19.60
N ARG A 230 -4.55 18.08 -20.26
CA ARG A 230 -4.40 18.28 -21.72
C ARG A 230 -2.94 18.44 -22.14
N GLU A 231 -2.14 19.13 -21.33
CA GLU A 231 -0.72 19.38 -21.61
C GLU A 231 0.18 18.20 -21.29
N ALA A 232 -0.31 17.24 -20.49
CA ALA A 232 0.48 16.12 -20.01
C ALA A 232 0.83 15.11 -21.11
N ASP A 233 2.00 14.51 -20.97
CA ASP A 233 2.40 13.28 -21.65
C ASP A 233 2.17 12.08 -20.71
N LEU A 234 2.33 12.30 -19.39
CA LEU A 234 2.04 11.34 -18.33
C LEU A 234 1.19 12.00 -17.25
N VAL A 235 0.04 11.41 -16.92
CA VAL A 235 -0.79 11.79 -15.76
C VAL A 235 -0.66 10.72 -14.68
N ILE A 236 -0.37 11.13 -13.45
CA ILE A 236 -0.31 10.24 -12.29
C ILE A 236 -1.42 10.63 -11.31
N GLY A 237 -2.36 9.71 -11.07
CA GLY A 237 -3.41 9.84 -10.06
C GLY A 237 -2.93 9.35 -8.70
N GLY A 238 -2.71 10.27 -7.75
CA GLY A 238 -2.19 9.96 -6.41
C GLY A 238 -3.07 10.45 -5.27
N VAL A 239 -4.39 10.55 -5.49
CA VAL A 239 -5.34 11.03 -4.48
C VAL A 239 -5.75 9.89 -3.55
N LEU A 240 -5.54 10.08 -2.27
CA LEU A 240 -5.97 9.18 -1.21
C LEU A 240 -6.87 9.93 -0.24
N ILE A 241 -8.08 9.41 -0.01
CA ILE A 241 -8.95 9.84 1.09
C ILE A 241 -9.10 8.65 2.02
N PRO A 242 -8.53 8.68 3.23
CA PRO A 242 -8.61 7.56 4.16
C PRO A 242 -10.05 7.15 4.44
N GLY A 243 -10.40 5.88 4.16
CA GLY A 243 -11.73 5.33 4.42
C GLY A 243 -12.83 5.74 3.43
N ALA A 244 -12.50 6.44 2.34
CA ALA A 244 -13.48 6.86 1.33
C ALA A 244 -12.99 6.56 -0.10
N THR A 245 -13.93 6.53 -1.04
CA THR A 245 -13.65 6.42 -2.47
C THR A 245 -13.00 7.71 -2.98
N ALA A 246 -12.00 7.59 -3.85
CA ALA A 246 -11.36 8.74 -4.47
C ALA A 246 -12.36 9.51 -5.38
N PRO A 247 -12.39 10.86 -5.35
CA PRO A 247 -13.22 11.64 -6.24
C PRO A 247 -12.71 11.55 -7.68
N LYS A 248 -13.61 11.56 -8.66
CA LYS A 248 -13.26 11.57 -10.08
C LYS A 248 -12.85 12.99 -10.50
N LEU A 249 -11.55 13.28 -10.44
CA LEU A 249 -10.97 14.59 -10.75
C LEU A 249 -10.65 14.78 -12.23
N VAL A 250 -10.25 13.69 -12.91
CA VAL A 250 -10.01 13.69 -14.35
C VAL A 250 -11.20 13.04 -15.04
N THR A 251 -12.00 13.85 -15.72
CA THR A 251 -13.22 13.39 -16.40
C THR A 251 -12.90 12.72 -17.73
N LYS A 252 -13.86 11.95 -18.28
CA LYS A 252 -13.75 11.37 -19.62
C LYS A 252 -13.49 12.45 -20.67
N ALA A 253 -14.18 13.57 -20.61
CA ALA A 253 -14.00 14.69 -21.54
C ALA A 253 -12.58 15.29 -21.48
N MET A 254 -11.92 15.28 -20.33
CA MET A 254 -10.51 15.67 -20.21
C MET A 254 -9.58 14.64 -20.86
N VAL A 255 -9.86 13.35 -20.69
CA VAL A 255 -9.09 12.27 -21.32
C VAL A 255 -9.15 12.32 -22.85
N GLU A 256 -10.34 12.62 -23.42
CA GLU A 256 -10.54 12.80 -24.86
C GLU A 256 -9.66 13.92 -25.44
N GLN A 257 -9.34 14.94 -24.63
CA GLN A 257 -8.50 16.08 -25.03
C GLN A 257 -6.99 15.86 -24.80
N MET A 258 -6.60 14.75 -24.18
CA MET A 258 -5.19 14.40 -24.01
C MET A 258 -4.50 14.10 -25.34
N LYS A 259 -3.19 14.24 -25.35
CA LYS A 259 -2.36 13.85 -26.49
C LYS A 259 -2.50 12.35 -26.76
N LYS A 260 -2.65 11.97 -28.02
CA LYS A 260 -2.70 10.54 -28.38
C LYS A 260 -1.38 9.84 -28.05
N GLY A 261 -1.48 8.67 -27.42
CA GLY A 261 -0.34 7.94 -26.88
C GLY A 261 0.19 8.52 -25.57
N ALA A 262 -0.47 9.51 -24.95
CA ALA A 262 -0.23 9.88 -23.57
C ALA A 262 -0.60 8.74 -22.63
N VAL A 263 -0.06 8.75 -21.42
CA VAL A 263 -0.21 7.68 -20.43
C VAL A 263 -0.89 8.21 -19.17
N ILE A 264 -1.82 7.44 -18.63
CA ILE A 264 -2.40 7.65 -17.30
C ILE A 264 -1.99 6.47 -16.41
N VAL A 265 -1.39 6.78 -15.26
CA VAL A 265 -1.14 5.82 -14.17
C VAL A 265 -2.00 6.22 -12.99
N ASP A 266 -3.10 5.51 -12.76
CA ASP A 266 -4.00 5.81 -11.64
C ASP A 266 -3.65 4.93 -10.43
N VAL A 267 -2.79 5.46 -9.54
CA VAL A 267 -2.40 4.79 -8.29
C VAL A 267 -3.56 4.75 -7.30
N ALA A 268 -4.52 5.67 -7.41
CA ALA A 268 -5.72 5.70 -6.57
C ALA A 268 -6.72 4.58 -6.90
N ILE A 269 -6.42 3.73 -7.87
CA ILE A 269 -7.33 2.69 -8.37
C ILE A 269 -7.82 1.73 -7.29
N ASP A 270 -7.00 1.42 -6.28
CA ASP A 270 -7.38 0.59 -5.13
C ASP A 270 -8.56 1.19 -4.33
N GLN A 271 -8.80 2.49 -4.47
CA GLN A 271 -9.91 3.22 -3.86
C GLN A 271 -10.88 3.77 -4.92
N GLY A 272 -11.04 3.07 -6.02
CA GLY A 272 -11.95 3.40 -7.11
C GLY A 272 -11.36 4.31 -8.19
N GLY A 273 -10.14 4.83 -8.00
CA GLY A 273 -9.45 5.68 -8.97
C GLY A 273 -9.93 7.13 -9.02
N CYS A 274 -9.05 8.06 -9.35
CA CYS A 274 -9.38 9.48 -9.50
C CYS A 274 -9.63 9.90 -10.96
N VAL A 275 -9.50 8.98 -11.90
CA VAL A 275 -9.80 9.17 -13.33
C VAL A 275 -11.12 8.46 -13.65
N GLU A 276 -12.03 9.16 -14.36
CA GLU A 276 -13.37 8.63 -14.66
C GLU A 276 -13.30 7.36 -15.56
N THR A 277 -12.37 7.33 -16.52
CA THR A 277 -12.14 6.21 -17.42
C THR A 277 -11.30 5.09 -16.83
N ALA A 278 -10.80 5.25 -15.58
CA ALA A 278 -10.00 4.24 -14.92
C ALA A 278 -10.85 3.05 -14.46
N ARG A 279 -10.35 1.85 -14.72
CA ARG A 279 -10.87 0.58 -14.20
C ARG A 279 -9.71 -0.30 -13.72
N PRO A 280 -9.90 -1.09 -12.65
CA PRO A 280 -8.86 -1.97 -12.14
C PRO A 280 -8.29 -2.92 -13.19
N THR A 281 -6.98 -3.09 -13.17
CA THR A 281 -6.24 -4.06 -13.97
C THR A 281 -5.33 -4.91 -13.08
N SER A 282 -4.73 -5.96 -13.64
CA SER A 282 -3.81 -6.87 -12.94
C SER A 282 -2.40 -6.79 -13.53
N HIS A 283 -1.41 -7.30 -12.80
CA HIS A 283 -0.03 -7.38 -13.30
C HIS A 283 0.10 -8.22 -14.59
N SER A 284 -0.76 -9.21 -14.79
CA SER A 284 -0.78 -10.04 -16.00
C SER A 284 -1.44 -9.37 -17.21
N ASN A 285 -2.32 -8.40 -17.00
CA ASN A 285 -2.96 -7.58 -18.03
C ASN A 285 -3.03 -6.12 -17.57
N PRO A 286 -1.88 -5.40 -17.60
CA PRO A 286 -1.71 -4.18 -16.79
C PRO A 286 -2.30 -2.92 -17.41
N SER A 287 -2.60 -2.91 -18.72
CA SER A 287 -3.00 -1.69 -19.42
C SER A 287 -4.11 -1.90 -20.43
N TYR A 288 -4.75 -0.80 -20.79
CA TYR A 288 -5.73 -0.72 -21.88
C TYR A 288 -5.73 0.69 -22.47
N VAL A 289 -6.38 0.88 -23.59
CA VAL A 289 -6.44 2.19 -24.28
C VAL A 289 -7.89 2.71 -24.30
N VAL A 290 -8.07 3.97 -23.92
CA VAL A 290 -9.33 4.71 -24.07
C VAL A 290 -9.01 6.02 -24.78
N ASP A 291 -9.76 6.33 -25.84
CA ASP A 291 -9.61 7.54 -26.64
C ASP A 291 -8.16 7.83 -27.09
N GLY A 292 -7.38 6.76 -27.36
CA GLY A 292 -5.98 6.85 -27.74
C GLY A 292 -5.00 7.18 -26.61
N VAL A 293 -5.45 7.13 -25.34
CA VAL A 293 -4.63 7.30 -24.14
C VAL A 293 -4.44 5.96 -23.44
N VAL A 294 -3.20 5.60 -23.12
CA VAL A 294 -2.86 4.36 -22.43
C VAL A 294 -3.19 4.50 -20.94
N HIS A 295 -3.93 3.55 -20.39
CA HIS A 295 -4.28 3.50 -18.97
C HIS A 295 -3.56 2.33 -18.31
N TYR A 296 -2.77 2.62 -17.27
CA TYR A 296 -2.19 1.65 -16.36
C TYR A 296 -2.84 1.82 -14.98
N CYS A 297 -3.68 0.88 -14.60
CA CYS A 297 -4.50 0.95 -13.41
C CYS A 297 -4.38 -0.35 -12.58
N VAL A 298 -3.16 -0.85 -12.45
CA VAL A 298 -2.88 -2.10 -11.72
C VAL A 298 -3.10 -1.91 -10.24
N THR A 299 -3.96 -2.76 -9.67
CA THR A 299 -4.12 -2.84 -8.22
C THR A 299 -2.88 -3.44 -7.57
N ASN A 300 -2.58 -3.01 -6.34
CA ASN A 300 -1.42 -3.51 -5.59
C ASN A 300 -0.08 -3.32 -6.34
N MET A 301 0.13 -2.15 -6.94
CA MET A 301 1.38 -1.82 -7.65
C MET A 301 2.66 -2.23 -6.89
N PRO A 302 2.77 -2.02 -5.54
CA PRO A 302 3.97 -2.41 -4.78
C PRO A 302 4.30 -3.91 -4.83
N GLY A 303 3.34 -4.77 -5.14
CA GLY A 303 3.53 -6.21 -5.32
C GLY A 303 4.50 -6.57 -6.46
N ALA A 304 4.64 -5.71 -7.47
CA ALA A 304 5.56 -5.93 -8.59
C ALA A 304 7.05 -5.75 -8.23
N VAL A 305 7.36 -5.15 -7.10
CA VAL A 305 8.74 -4.98 -6.60
C VAL A 305 8.86 -5.54 -5.18
N PRO A 306 8.64 -6.86 -5.02
CA PRO A 306 8.43 -7.49 -3.71
C PRO A 306 9.65 -7.36 -2.79
N HIS A 307 10.87 -7.40 -3.31
CA HIS A 307 12.08 -7.20 -2.51
C HIS A 307 12.10 -5.81 -1.83
N THR A 308 11.95 -4.75 -2.61
CA THR A 308 11.91 -3.38 -2.09
C THR A 308 10.73 -3.17 -1.14
N SER A 309 9.56 -3.67 -1.54
CA SER A 309 8.32 -3.51 -0.77
C SER A 309 8.36 -4.25 0.56
N THR A 310 8.94 -5.45 0.61
CA THR A 310 9.13 -6.22 1.85
C THR A 310 10.05 -5.49 2.81
N LEU A 311 11.21 -5.02 2.34
CA LEU A 311 12.13 -4.24 3.17
C LEU A 311 11.49 -2.96 3.71
N ALA A 312 10.82 -2.19 2.85
CA ALA A 312 10.16 -0.96 3.23
C ALA A 312 9.03 -1.20 4.25
N LEU A 313 8.21 -2.22 4.04
CA LEU A 313 7.13 -2.59 4.94
C LEU A 313 7.67 -3.07 6.29
N THR A 314 8.60 -4.03 6.29
CA THR A 314 9.17 -4.60 7.52
C THR A 314 9.85 -3.53 8.35
N ASN A 315 10.59 -2.60 7.76
CA ASN A 315 11.20 -1.49 8.50
C ASN A 315 10.17 -0.68 9.30
N SER A 316 8.95 -0.55 8.80
CA SER A 316 7.88 0.19 9.47
C SER A 316 7.05 -0.65 10.43
N THR A 317 6.78 -1.92 10.09
CA THR A 317 5.96 -2.82 10.92
C THR A 317 6.74 -3.42 12.09
N PHE A 318 8.04 -3.63 11.92
CA PHE A 318 8.89 -4.32 12.90
C PHE A 318 8.89 -3.71 14.31
N PRO A 319 8.97 -2.37 14.51
CA PRO A 319 8.91 -1.80 15.86
C PRO A 319 7.61 -2.13 16.60
N TYR A 320 6.48 -2.18 15.88
CA TYR A 320 5.19 -2.56 16.44
C TYR A 320 5.12 -4.06 16.71
N LEU A 321 5.62 -4.89 15.79
CA LEU A 321 5.71 -6.35 15.98
C LEU A 321 6.56 -6.69 17.20
N MET A 322 7.73 -6.07 17.36
CA MET A 322 8.59 -6.28 18.52
C MET A 322 7.90 -5.88 19.83
N ARG A 323 7.13 -4.78 19.82
CA ARG A 323 6.34 -4.38 20.98
C ARG A 323 5.26 -5.41 21.32
N ILE A 324 4.53 -5.90 20.30
CA ILE A 324 3.52 -6.97 20.49
C ILE A 324 4.19 -8.23 21.03
N ALA A 325 5.34 -8.61 20.49
CA ALA A 325 6.09 -9.79 20.90
C ALA A 325 6.54 -9.73 22.35
N ASN A 326 7.08 -8.57 22.78
CA ASN A 326 7.61 -8.39 24.13
C ASN A 326 6.54 -8.25 25.22
N LEU A 327 5.44 -7.56 24.91
CA LEU A 327 4.41 -7.19 25.91
C LEU A 327 3.15 -8.05 25.84
N GLY A 328 2.95 -8.78 24.74
CA GLY A 328 1.64 -9.34 24.37
C GLY A 328 0.70 -8.27 23.79
N ALA A 329 -0.27 -8.71 22.99
CA ALA A 329 -1.14 -7.80 22.23
C ALA A 329 -1.89 -6.79 23.14
N ARG A 330 -2.50 -7.26 24.26
CA ARG A 330 -3.27 -6.38 25.15
C ARG A 330 -2.43 -5.23 25.70
N GLU A 331 -1.28 -5.54 26.26
CA GLU A 331 -0.44 -4.53 26.89
C GLU A 331 0.23 -3.61 25.86
N ALA A 332 0.62 -4.15 24.69
CA ALA A 332 1.12 -3.35 23.59
C ALA A 332 0.12 -2.30 23.11
N LEU A 333 -1.14 -2.70 22.94
CA LEU A 333 -2.25 -1.83 22.55
C LEU A 333 -2.56 -0.78 23.65
N ARG A 334 -2.52 -1.19 24.92
CA ARG A 334 -2.78 -0.30 26.05
C ARG A 334 -1.74 0.81 26.19
N GLN A 335 -0.47 0.49 25.91
CA GLN A 335 0.65 1.45 26.03
C GLN A 335 0.83 2.33 24.78
N ASP A 336 0.22 1.97 23.65
CA ASP A 336 0.39 2.70 22.39
C ASP A 336 -0.99 2.98 21.77
N ALA A 337 -1.49 4.20 21.99
CA ALA A 337 -2.78 4.64 21.47
C ALA A 337 -2.84 4.59 19.94
N GLY A 338 -1.71 4.84 19.27
CA GLY A 338 -1.62 4.75 17.80
C GLY A 338 -1.71 3.32 17.29
N LEU A 339 -1.08 2.38 17.99
CA LEU A 339 -1.24 0.94 17.69
C LEU A 339 -2.67 0.47 18.00
N ALA A 340 -3.31 1.00 19.05
CA ALA A 340 -4.69 0.69 19.41
C ALA A 340 -5.70 1.08 18.30
N GLU A 341 -5.44 2.14 17.51
CA GLU A 341 -6.22 2.46 16.32
C GLU A 341 -6.13 1.36 15.24
N GLY A 342 -5.06 0.56 15.27
CA GLY A 342 -4.88 -0.62 14.43
C GLY A 342 -5.82 -1.78 14.78
N LEU A 343 -6.41 -1.80 15.98
CA LEU A 343 -7.25 -2.90 16.41
C LEU A 343 -8.59 -2.88 15.68
N ASN A 344 -8.84 -3.87 14.84
CA ASN A 344 -10.07 -4.01 14.08
C ASN A 344 -11.03 -5.07 14.65
N THR A 345 -10.49 -6.15 15.22
CA THR A 345 -11.29 -7.17 15.93
C THR A 345 -10.63 -7.57 17.24
N TRP A 346 -11.45 -7.82 18.27
CA TRP A 346 -10.98 -8.26 19.58
C TRP A 346 -11.92 -9.31 20.16
N LEU A 347 -11.48 -10.58 20.18
CA LEU A 347 -12.18 -11.70 20.84
C LEU A 347 -13.70 -11.74 20.55
N GLY A 348 -14.08 -11.56 19.29
CA GLY A 348 -15.47 -11.59 18.83
C GLY A 348 -16.15 -10.21 18.73
N ALA A 349 -15.50 -9.12 19.13
CA ALA A 349 -16.02 -7.78 18.96
C ALA A 349 -15.34 -7.07 17.77
N LEU A 350 -16.12 -6.35 16.94
CA LEU A 350 -15.62 -5.41 15.94
C LEU A 350 -15.25 -4.11 16.65
N THR A 351 -14.05 -3.59 16.42
CA THR A 351 -13.53 -2.44 17.19
C THR A 351 -13.28 -1.21 16.34
N TYR A 352 -13.15 -1.35 15.02
CA TYR A 352 -12.88 -0.24 14.13
C TYR A 352 -14.17 0.34 13.52
N ARG A 353 -14.45 1.62 13.86
CA ARG A 353 -15.68 2.31 13.48
C ARG A 353 -15.88 2.37 11.96
N GLY A 354 -14.83 2.65 11.17
CA GLY A 354 -14.94 2.77 9.72
C GLY A 354 -15.39 1.49 9.04
N VAL A 355 -14.97 0.31 9.55
CA VAL A 355 -15.45 -0.99 9.06
C VAL A 355 -16.91 -1.20 9.46
N ALA A 356 -17.27 -0.87 10.70
CA ALA A 356 -18.64 -1.02 11.20
C ALA A 356 -19.64 -0.17 10.37
N GLU A 357 -19.30 1.07 10.10
CA GLU A 357 -20.14 1.97 9.28
C GLU A 357 -20.29 1.45 7.84
N SER A 358 -19.18 0.99 7.22
CA SER A 358 -19.20 0.46 5.85
C SER A 358 -20.05 -0.82 5.71
N GLN A 359 -20.09 -1.64 6.76
CA GLN A 359 -20.80 -2.93 6.79
C GLN A 359 -22.13 -2.85 7.55
N GLN A 360 -22.53 -1.69 8.05
CA GLN A 360 -23.77 -1.48 8.83
C GLN A 360 -23.85 -2.40 10.06
N ARG A 361 -22.73 -2.50 10.83
CA ARG A 361 -22.59 -3.36 12.01
C ARG A 361 -22.43 -2.55 13.30
N ALA A 362 -22.77 -3.18 14.41
CA ALA A 362 -22.39 -2.67 15.73
C ALA A 362 -20.86 -2.78 15.93
N TRP A 363 -20.29 -1.87 16.71
CA TRP A 363 -18.88 -1.87 17.09
C TRP A 363 -18.70 -1.45 18.55
N THR A 364 -17.56 -1.79 19.10
CA THR A 364 -17.20 -1.46 20.47
C THR A 364 -15.83 -0.79 20.46
N ALA A 365 -15.70 0.38 21.09
CA ALA A 365 -14.41 1.09 21.09
C ALA A 365 -13.30 0.23 21.72
N ALA A 366 -12.15 0.16 21.06
CA ALA A 366 -10.99 -0.62 21.52
C ALA A 366 -10.64 -0.36 22.98
N ALA A 367 -10.62 0.92 23.39
CA ALA A 367 -10.29 1.31 24.77
C ALA A 367 -11.14 0.66 25.86
N SER A 368 -12.42 0.33 25.57
CA SER A 368 -13.32 -0.34 26.53
C SER A 368 -13.04 -1.83 26.69
N LEU A 369 -12.29 -2.43 25.78
CA LEU A 369 -12.00 -3.88 25.75
C LEU A 369 -10.59 -4.22 26.22
N ILE A 370 -9.63 -3.33 25.95
CA ILE A 370 -8.22 -3.53 26.30
C ILE A 370 -7.86 -2.93 27.66
N GLY A 371 -8.71 -2.07 28.22
CA GLY A 371 -8.84 -1.41 29.52
C GLY A 371 -7.71 -1.36 30.44
#